data_0cbafc8a7c0366f38e083fcc83ea3f27
#
_entry.id   0cbafc8a7c0366f38e083fcc83ea3f27
#
_cell.length_a   1.000
_cell.length_b   1.000
_cell.length_c   1.000
_cell.angle_alpha   90.00
_cell.angle_beta   90.00
_cell.angle_gamma   90.00
#
_symmetry.space_group_name_H-M   'P 1'
#
loop_
_entity.id
_entity.type
_entity.pdbx_description
1 polymer ?
#
loop_
_entity_poly.entity_id
_entity_poly.type
_entity_poly.pdbx_seq_one_letter_code
_entity_poly.pdbx_strand_id
1 'polypeptide(L)'
;MLAAVFFRAGSSGFPPRRVKLCHAGPVLLLVMVALLAFGFSAAWAQGSPDDDVHIAPRKQPDAPKDPLAGIDPALKTHTKPIKVDVDLVLVSVTITDPMNRLVTGLEKDNFQVFEDKQPQEIRHFSSEDAPVSLGVIFDMSGSMSNKIEKAREAVVEFFKTANPQDEFFMIAFNEKPELISDFTRSIEQIQGQLIYTVPRGRTALLDAVYLGMNKMRDAQNSKKALLIISDGGDNHSRYTDGEIKSMVKEADVQIYAIGIFEPSPPTLEEVRGPRLLAEITDITGGRTFVLENPNELGDVATKIGIELRNQYVLGYRPKNPVRNGRWHKIKVKLLPPKGLPPLTVYAKSGYYAPSQ
;
A
#
# COMPACT_ATOMS: atom_id res chain seq x y z
N MET A 1 -65.84 28.63 -12.98
CA MET A 1 -66.38 28.10 -11.72
C MET A 1 -65.20 27.73 -10.88
N LEU A 2 -64.77 28.59 -10.15
CA LEU A 2 -64.64 28.91 -8.71
C LEU A 2 -64.80 27.69 -7.79
N ALA A 3 -63.75 27.39 -7.01
CA ALA A 3 -63.81 27.16 -5.58
C ALA A 3 -62.40 27.25 -4.97
N ALA A 4 -62.17 28.36 -4.31
CA ALA A 4 -61.05 28.58 -3.38
C ALA A 4 -61.47 27.99 -2.01
N VAL A 5 -60.55 27.31 -1.33
CA VAL A 5 -60.73 26.95 0.08
C VAL A 5 -59.56 27.52 0.86
N PHE A 6 -59.87 28.53 1.64
CA PHE A 6 -59.04 29.09 2.72
C PHE A 6 -58.98 28.08 3.88
N PHE A 7 -57.78 27.84 4.43
CA PHE A 7 -57.66 27.32 5.79
C PHE A 7 -56.76 28.21 6.63
N ARG A 8 -57.25 28.50 7.79
CA ARG A 8 -56.96 29.53 8.77
C ARG A 8 -55.76 29.15 9.65
N ALA A 9 -54.86 30.08 9.89
CA ALA A 9 -53.79 29.98 10.87
C ALA A 9 -54.34 29.81 12.31
N GLY A 10 -53.81 28.87 13.04
CA GLY A 10 -53.99 28.70 14.48
C GLY A 10 -52.68 28.94 15.20
N SER A 11 -52.60 30.06 15.91
CA SER A 11 -51.53 30.42 16.84
C SER A 11 -51.72 29.68 18.18
N SER A 12 -50.71 28.92 18.64
CA SER A 12 -50.63 28.51 20.03
C SER A 12 -49.23 28.79 20.54
N GLY A 13 -49.14 29.81 21.41
CA GLY A 13 -47.91 30.25 22.06
C GLY A 13 -47.49 29.29 23.18
N PHE A 14 -46.21 29.10 23.31
CA PHE A 14 -45.58 28.57 24.53
C PHE A 14 -44.69 29.63 25.16
N PRO A 15 -44.69 29.78 26.49
CA PRO A 15 -43.88 30.79 27.17
C PRO A 15 -42.42 30.38 27.34
N PRO A 16 -41.47 31.32 27.43
CA PRO A 16 -40.04 31.03 27.61
C PRO A 16 -39.73 30.53 29.02
N ARG A 17 -39.13 29.38 29.16
CA ARG A 17 -38.53 28.90 30.41
C ARG A 17 -37.27 29.72 30.73
N ARG A 18 -37.33 30.44 31.86
CA ARG A 18 -36.18 31.06 32.51
C ARG A 18 -35.23 29.98 33.04
N VAL A 19 -33.99 29.96 32.58
CA VAL A 19 -32.89 29.17 33.15
C VAL A 19 -32.32 30.02 34.31
N LYS A 20 -32.40 29.51 35.53
CA LYS A 20 -31.76 30.07 36.70
C LYS A 20 -30.25 29.78 36.66
N LEU A 21 -29.44 30.84 36.63
CA LEU A 21 -28.01 30.78 36.89
C LEU A 21 -27.79 30.42 38.35
N CYS A 22 -27.27 29.26 38.67
CA CYS A 22 -26.73 28.95 39.99
C CYS A 22 -25.30 29.48 40.07
N HIS A 23 -25.12 30.42 40.98
CA HIS A 23 -23.80 30.87 41.44
C HIS A 23 -23.14 29.73 42.24
N ALA A 24 -22.06 29.17 41.73
CA ALA A 24 -21.15 28.36 42.53
C ALA A 24 -19.94 29.22 42.90
N GLY A 25 -19.82 29.51 44.18
CA GLY A 25 -18.80 30.33 44.77
C GLY A 25 -17.42 29.66 44.87
N PRO A 26 -16.45 30.41 45.42
CA PRO A 26 -15.00 30.15 45.26
C PRO A 26 -14.49 29.16 46.32
N VAL A 27 -14.41 27.89 45.97
CA VAL A 27 -13.76 26.85 46.81
C VAL A 27 -12.53 26.22 46.10
N LEU A 28 -12.18 26.67 44.89
CA LEU A 28 -11.08 26.07 44.11
C LEU A 28 -9.74 26.84 44.22
N LEU A 29 -9.59 27.78 45.17
CA LEU A 29 -8.33 28.56 45.29
C LEU A 29 -7.49 28.21 46.53
N LEU A 30 -7.81 27.20 47.31
CA LEU A 30 -7.10 26.85 48.55
C LEU A 30 -6.32 25.52 48.51
N VAL A 31 -6.32 24.79 47.39
CA VAL A 31 -5.57 23.52 47.27
C VAL A 31 -4.25 23.67 46.50
N MET A 32 -4.01 24.81 45.83
CA MET A 32 -2.77 25.04 45.08
C MET A 32 -1.62 25.70 45.83
N VAL A 33 -1.80 26.10 47.10
CA VAL A 33 -0.75 26.78 47.91
C VAL A 33 -0.07 25.86 48.94
N ALA A 34 -0.55 24.64 49.15
CA ALA A 34 -0.01 23.68 50.12
C ALA A 34 1.08 22.71 49.61
N LEU A 35 1.52 22.81 48.38
CA LEU A 35 2.51 21.90 47.78
C LEU A 35 3.88 22.54 47.45
N LEU A 36 4.13 23.77 47.95
CA LEU A 36 5.41 24.47 47.74
C LEU A 36 6.24 24.68 49.02
N ALA A 37 5.97 23.97 50.11
CA ALA A 37 6.71 24.08 51.36
C ALA A 37 7.19 22.72 51.90
N PHE A 38 7.83 21.89 51.07
CA PHE A 38 8.70 20.84 51.61
C PHE A 38 10.12 21.02 51.07
N GLY A 39 10.91 21.47 52.04
CA GLY A 39 12.23 21.99 51.91
C GLY A 39 13.27 20.96 51.42
N PHE A 40 14.17 21.50 50.68
CA PHE A 40 15.52 21.02 50.49
C PHE A 40 16.25 20.92 51.84
N SER A 41 16.47 19.69 52.32
CA SER A 41 17.47 19.40 53.34
C SER A 41 18.68 18.81 52.63
N ALA A 42 19.66 19.65 52.36
CA ALA A 42 21.00 19.22 51.98
C ALA A 42 21.71 18.66 53.22
N ALA A 43 21.85 17.34 53.31
CA ALA A 43 22.72 16.74 54.29
C ALA A 43 24.16 16.73 53.74
N TRP A 44 25.01 17.55 54.36
CA TRP A 44 26.45 17.50 54.16
C TRP A 44 26.98 16.28 54.96
N ALA A 45 27.37 15.22 54.24
CA ALA A 45 28.17 14.16 54.83
C ALA A 45 29.63 14.57 54.68
N GLN A 46 30.27 14.75 55.82
CA GLN A 46 31.72 14.96 55.94
C GLN A 46 32.40 13.63 55.59
N GLY A 47 33.27 13.66 54.55
CA GLY A 47 34.11 12.51 54.19
C GLY A 47 35.22 12.30 55.22
N SER A 48 35.46 11.03 55.56
CA SER A 48 36.67 10.58 56.20
C SER A 48 37.77 10.43 55.13
N PRO A 49 39.02 10.78 55.48
CA PRO A 49 40.14 10.53 54.58
C PRO A 49 40.58 9.06 54.72
N ASP A 50 41.23 8.56 53.70
CA ASP A 50 41.97 7.30 53.62
C ASP A 50 41.16 6.06 53.19
N ASP A 51 41.04 5.96 51.87
CA ASP A 51 41.18 4.67 51.15
C ASP A 51 41.58 4.96 49.68
N ASP A 52 42.88 5.13 49.50
CA ASP A 52 43.51 5.14 48.17
C ASP A 52 43.41 3.75 47.55
N VAL A 53 42.31 3.49 46.81
CA VAL A 53 42.22 2.34 45.93
C VAL A 53 42.94 2.68 44.61
N HIS A 54 44.22 2.33 44.55
CA HIS A 54 44.96 2.26 43.28
C HIS A 54 44.32 1.27 42.35
N ILE A 55 43.42 1.74 41.47
CA ILE A 55 42.95 0.93 40.31
C ILE A 55 44.09 0.92 39.29
N ALA A 56 44.92 -0.12 39.30
CA ALA A 56 45.82 -0.40 38.22
C ALA A 56 45.02 -0.56 36.90
N PRO A 57 45.43 0.07 35.78
CA PRO A 57 44.75 -0.11 34.52
C PRO A 57 44.73 -1.61 34.17
N ARG A 58 43.53 -2.15 34.03
CA ARG A 58 43.36 -3.54 33.55
C ARG A 58 43.99 -3.59 32.16
N LYS A 59 45.04 -4.41 31.99
CA LYS A 59 45.55 -4.72 30.65
C LYS A 59 44.38 -5.16 29.79
N GLN A 60 44.14 -4.42 28.70
CA GLN A 60 43.23 -4.88 27.68
C GLN A 60 43.69 -6.29 27.24
N PRO A 61 42.74 -7.24 27.09
CA PRO A 61 43.09 -8.50 26.44
C PRO A 61 43.64 -8.16 25.06
N ASP A 62 44.74 -8.76 24.68
CA ASP A 62 45.34 -8.64 23.37
C ASP A 62 44.24 -8.82 22.31
N ALA A 63 44.16 -7.90 21.36
CA ALA A 63 43.27 -8.02 20.23
C ALA A 63 43.43 -9.41 19.59
N PRO A 64 42.34 -10.04 19.14
CA PRO A 64 42.41 -11.36 18.52
C PRO A 64 43.48 -11.28 17.42
N LYS A 65 44.52 -12.11 17.52
CA LYS A 65 45.55 -12.24 16.50
C LYS A 65 44.81 -12.58 15.21
N ASP A 66 45.00 -11.76 14.18
CA ASP A 66 44.51 -12.00 12.84
C ASP A 66 44.82 -13.44 12.44
N PRO A 67 43.80 -14.30 12.20
CA PRO A 67 44.07 -15.73 11.86
C PRO A 67 44.89 -15.88 10.59
N LEU A 68 45.14 -14.81 9.85
CA LEU A 68 45.90 -14.78 8.62
C LEU A 68 47.36 -14.26 8.78
N ALA A 69 47.80 -13.95 10.02
CA ALA A 69 49.16 -13.40 10.28
C ALA A 69 50.30 -14.39 10.05
N GLY A 70 50.03 -15.63 9.68
CA GLY A 70 51.03 -16.65 9.38
C GLY A 70 50.98 -17.22 7.95
N ILE A 71 50.18 -16.65 7.07
CA ILE A 71 50.03 -17.10 5.68
C ILE A 71 51.06 -16.38 4.84
N ASP A 72 51.89 -17.15 4.10
CA ASP A 72 52.87 -16.66 3.13
C ASP A 72 52.20 -15.62 2.23
N PRO A 73 52.82 -14.42 2.03
CA PRO A 73 52.28 -13.38 1.14
C PRO A 73 51.97 -13.86 -0.28
N ALA A 74 52.66 -14.92 -0.75
CA ALA A 74 52.40 -15.55 -2.05
C ALA A 74 51.07 -16.32 -2.11
N LEU A 75 50.45 -16.69 -0.94
CA LEU A 75 49.14 -17.36 -0.84
C LEU A 75 47.99 -16.38 -0.63
N LYS A 76 48.23 -15.07 -0.52
CA LYS A 76 47.16 -14.07 -0.55
C LYS A 76 46.62 -13.98 -1.99
N THR A 77 45.78 -14.92 -2.34
CA THR A 77 44.96 -14.79 -3.56
C THR A 77 44.16 -13.49 -3.44
N HIS A 78 44.55 -12.47 -4.18
CA HIS A 78 43.71 -11.31 -4.43
C HIS A 78 42.52 -11.77 -5.28
N THR A 79 41.55 -12.47 -4.67
CA THR A 79 40.27 -12.68 -5.29
C THR A 79 39.59 -11.31 -5.35
N LYS A 80 39.82 -10.59 -6.48
CA LYS A 80 38.93 -9.46 -6.78
C LYS A 80 37.51 -10.01 -6.72
N PRO A 81 36.62 -9.43 -5.90
CA PRO A 81 35.21 -9.85 -5.91
C PRO A 81 34.74 -9.65 -7.35
N ILE A 82 34.37 -10.75 -7.99
CA ILE A 82 33.74 -10.71 -9.31
C ILE A 82 32.34 -10.11 -9.06
N LYS A 83 32.20 -8.82 -9.33
CA LYS A 83 30.88 -8.18 -9.39
C LYS A 83 30.19 -8.71 -10.64
N VAL A 84 29.36 -9.70 -10.46
CA VAL A 84 28.45 -10.16 -11.51
C VAL A 84 27.20 -9.30 -11.38
N ASP A 85 27.06 -8.29 -12.23
CA ASP A 85 25.79 -7.60 -12.42
C ASP A 85 24.83 -8.62 -13.06
N VAL A 86 23.97 -9.18 -12.24
CA VAL A 86 22.90 -10.08 -12.72
C VAL A 86 21.66 -9.23 -12.92
N ASP A 87 21.47 -8.74 -14.14
CA ASP A 87 20.22 -8.10 -14.55
C ASP A 87 19.14 -9.18 -14.65
N LEU A 88 18.47 -9.50 -13.54
CA LEU A 88 17.36 -10.43 -13.49
C LEU A 88 16.03 -9.66 -13.57
N VAL A 89 15.26 -9.90 -14.60
CA VAL A 89 13.90 -9.35 -14.73
C VAL A 89 12.92 -10.30 -14.05
N LEU A 90 12.28 -9.83 -12.99
CA LEU A 90 11.25 -10.56 -12.27
C LEU A 90 9.85 -10.18 -12.82
N VAL A 91 9.02 -11.19 -13.01
CA VAL A 91 7.66 -11.06 -13.51
C VAL A 91 6.73 -11.82 -12.59
N SER A 92 5.91 -11.09 -11.83
CA SER A 92 4.81 -11.67 -11.05
C SER A 92 3.68 -12.05 -11.99
N VAL A 93 3.14 -13.25 -11.82
CA VAL A 93 2.10 -13.82 -12.69
C VAL A 93 0.97 -14.37 -11.85
N THR A 94 -0.25 -13.91 -12.13
CA THR A 94 -1.49 -14.48 -11.59
C THR A 94 -2.19 -15.28 -12.68
N ILE A 95 -2.66 -16.47 -12.36
CA ILE A 95 -3.41 -17.33 -13.28
C ILE A 95 -4.81 -17.56 -12.73
N THR A 96 -5.82 -17.36 -13.58
CA THR A 96 -7.22 -17.63 -13.20
C THR A 96 -7.94 -18.49 -14.22
N ASP A 97 -8.96 -19.20 -13.75
CA ASP A 97 -9.91 -19.91 -14.59
C ASP A 97 -11.03 -18.98 -15.13
N PRO A 98 -11.93 -19.45 -16.00
CA PRO A 98 -13.04 -18.65 -16.53
C PRO A 98 -14.03 -18.15 -15.48
N MET A 99 -14.04 -18.74 -14.28
CA MET A 99 -14.85 -18.30 -13.15
C MET A 99 -14.09 -17.33 -12.25
N ASN A 100 -12.95 -16.78 -12.73
CA ASN A 100 -12.07 -15.90 -11.96
C ASN A 100 -11.52 -16.51 -10.66
N ARG A 101 -11.43 -17.84 -10.55
CA ARG A 101 -10.79 -18.52 -9.43
C ARG A 101 -9.30 -18.66 -9.71
N LEU A 102 -8.49 -18.47 -8.67
CA LEU A 102 -7.05 -18.57 -8.73
C LEU A 102 -6.63 -20.03 -9.04
N VAL A 103 -5.66 -20.19 -9.93
CA VAL A 103 -5.07 -21.49 -10.29
C VAL A 103 -3.65 -21.57 -9.76
N THR A 104 -3.42 -22.47 -8.82
CA THR A 104 -2.13 -22.74 -8.17
C THR A 104 -1.62 -24.13 -8.56
N GLY A 105 -0.37 -24.47 -8.18
CA GLY A 105 0.21 -25.79 -8.43
C GLY A 105 0.76 -25.99 -9.85
N LEU A 106 0.90 -24.93 -10.64
CA LEU A 106 1.60 -24.99 -11.91
C LEU A 106 3.12 -24.97 -11.69
N GLU A 107 3.84 -25.67 -12.55
CA GLU A 107 5.30 -25.78 -12.52
C GLU A 107 5.95 -24.88 -13.57
N LYS A 108 7.27 -24.69 -13.45
CA LYS A 108 8.08 -23.87 -14.36
C LYS A 108 7.83 -24.19 -15.84
N ASP A 109 7.69 -25.47 -16.16
CA ASP A 109 7.54 -25.96 -17.54
C ASP A 109 6.19 -25.59 -18.17
N ASN A 110 5.22 -25.17 -17.33
CA ASN A 110 3.95 -24.65 -17.81
C ASN A 110 4.04 -23.20 -18.32
N PHE A 111 5.18 -22.50 -18.13
CA PHE A 111 5.32 -21.11 -18.50
C PHE A 111 6.35 -20.89 -19.61
N GLN A 112 6.05 -19.96 -20.49
CA GLN A 112 6.96 -19.44 -21.49
C GLN A 112 6.99 -17.91 -21.40
N VAL A 113 8.16 -17.33 -21.26
CA VAL A 113 8.37 -15.88 -21.22
C VAL A 113 8.94 -15.42 -22.55
N PHE A 114 8.39 -14.33 -23.08
CA PHE A 114 8.88 -13.67 -24.30
C PHE A 114 9.18 -12.20 -23.96
N GLU A 115 10.32 -11.74 -24.42
CA GLU A 115 10.69 -10.32 -24.45
C GLU A 115 10.83 -9.88 -25.91
N ASP A 116 10.12 -8.84 -26.31
CA ASP A 116 10.08 -8.33 -27.69
C ASP A 116 9.87 -9.42 -28.73
N LYS A 117 9.00 -10.39 -28.43
CA LYS A 117 8.69 -11.61 -29.20
C LYS A 117 9.79 -12.68 -29.19
N GLN A 118 10.94 -12.46 -28.54
CA GLN A 118 11.99 -13.47 -28.41
C GLN A 118 11.77 -14.32 -27.16
N PRO A 119 11.83 -15.65 -27.24
CA PRO A 119 11.69 -16.52 -26.09
C PRO A 119 12.87 -16.38 -25.15
N GLN A 120 12.57 -16.24 -23.85
CA GLN A 120 13.54 -16.11 -22.77
C GLN A 120 13.56 -17.38 -21.92
N GLU A 121 14.72 -17.73 -21.40
CA GLU A 121 14.88 -18.85 -20.48
C GLU A 121 14.51 -18.42 -19.06
N ILE A 122 13.54 -19.09 -18.43
CA ILE A 122 13.18 -18.87 -17.02
C ILE A 122 14.30 -19.45 -16.17
N ARG A 123 15.03 -18.61 -15.43
CA ARG A 123 16.14 -19.01 -14.56
C ARG A 123 15.75 -19.10 -13.10
N HIS A 124 14.75 -18.33 -12.70
CA HIS A 124 14.17 -18.35 -11.38
C HIS A 124 12.67 -18.62 -11.49
N PHE A 125 12.17 -19.50 -10.65
CA PHE A 125 10.75 -19.81 -10.52
C PHE A 125 10.42 -19.98 -9.05
N SER A 126 9.44 -19.25 -8.56
CA SER A 126 8.90 -19.40 -7.21
C SER A 126 7.40 -19.23 -7.22
N SER A 127 6.73 -19.97 -6.37
CA SER A 127 5.30 -19.82 -6.03
C SER A 127 5.13 -19.61 -4.52
N GLU A 128 6.22 -19.28 -3.83
CA GLU A 128 6.23 -19.06 -2.40
C GLU A 128 5.71 -17.67 -2.07
N ASP A 129 5.01 -17.57 -0.95
CA ASP A 129 4.59 -16.29 -0.42
C ASP A 129 5.80 -15.50 0.10
N ALA A 130 5.89 -14.26 -0.32
CA ALA A 130 6.93 -13.34 0.08
C ALA A 130 6.32 -12.10 0.74
N PRO A 131 7.01 -11.48 1.72
CA PRO A 131 6.54 -10.23 2.32
C PRO A 131 6.27 -9.14 1.28
N VAL A 132 5.19 -8.40 1.47
CA VAL A 132 4.71 -7.38 0.53
C VAL A 132 4.65 -6.01 1.22
N SER A 133 5.07 -4.97 0.50
CA SER A 133 4.74 -3.59 0.85
C SER A 133 3.47 -3.18 0.13
N LEU A 134 2.42 -2.90 0.89
CA LEU A 134 1.06 -2.64 0.39
C LEU A 134 0.66 -1.19 0.65
N GLY A 135 0.24 -0.49 -0.40
CA GLY A 135 -0.41 0.81 -0.28
C GLY A 135 -1.90 0.72 -0.58
N VAL A 136 -2.73 1.34 0.25
CA VAL A 136 -4.16 1.49 -0.03
C VAL A 136 -4.44 2.93 -0.42
N ILE A 137 -5.07 3.12 -1.57
CA ILE A 137 -5.55 4.41 -2.09
C ILE A 137 -7.06 4.40 -1.99
N PHE A 138 -7.59 5.19 -1.04
CA PHE A 138 -8.97 5.13 -0.59
C PHE A 138 -9.74 6.40 -0.96
N ASP A 139 -10.77 6.25 -1.74
CA ASP A 139 -11.62 7.33 -2.21
C ASP A 139 -12.57 7.83 -1.10
N MET A 140 -12.51 9.13 -0.83
CA MET A 140 -13.41 9.85 0.07
C MET A 140 -14.16 10.97 -0.64
N SER A 141 -14.36 10.86 -1.94
CA SER A 141 -15.18 11.82 -2.70
C SER A 141 -16.65 11.76 -2.31
N GLY A 142 -17.41 12.76 -2.71
CA GLY A 142 -18.83 12.87 -2.34
C GLY A 142 -19.69 11.71 -2.86
N SER A 143 -19.35 11.11 -4.00
CA SER A 143 -20.02 9.95 -4.59
C SER A 143 -19.86 8.65 -3.77
N MET A 144 -18.84 8.58 -2.92
CA MET A 144 -18.62 7.43 -2.03
C MET A 144 -19.50 7.43 -0.77
N SER A 145 -20.34 8.46 -0.54
CA SER A 145 -21.08 8.64 0.73
C SER A 145 -21.94 7.44 1.15
N ASN A 146 -22.61 6.78 0.20
CA ASN A 146 -23.43 5.59 0.45
C ASN A 146 -22.65 4.28 0.41
N LYS A 147 -21.39 4.29 0.00
CA LYS A 147 -20.50 3.13 -0.20
C LYS A 147 -19.38 3.05 0.84
N ILE A 148 -19.14 4.15 1.58
CA ILE A 148 -17.96 4.33 2.43
C ILE A 148 -17.83 3.27 3.51
N GLU A 149 -18.91 2.86 4.14
CA GLU A 149 -18.88 1.85 5.21
C GLU A 149 -18.45 0.49 4.65
N LYS A 150 -18.97 0.11 3.49
CA LYS A 150 -18.57 -1.13 2.81
C LYS A 150 -17.15 -1.08 2.29
N ALA A 151 -16.70 0.09 1.84
CA ALA A 151 -15.32 0.29 1.44
C ALA A 151 -14.34 0.18 2.64
N ARG A 152 -14.71 0.68 3.82
CA ARG A 152 -13.93 0.49 5.06
C ARG A 152 -13.87 -0.99 5.46
N GLU A 153 -15.01 -1.69 5.45
CA GLU A 153 -15.07 -3.14 5.70
C GLU A 153 -14.12 -3.89 4.73
N ALA A 154 -14.12 -3.53 3.45
CA ALA A 154 -13.26 -4.15 2.45
C ALA A 154 -11.76 -3.97 2.74
N VAL A 155 -11.35 -2.78 3.18
CA VAL A 155 -9.95 -2.55 3.60
C VAL A 155 -9.58 -3.45 4.78
N VAL A 156 -10.48 -3.62 5.74
CA VAL A 156 -10.28 -4.53 6.88
C VAL A 156 -10.16 -5.98 6.43
N GLU A 157 -11.06 -6.43 5.54
CA GLU A 157 -10.99 -7.81 5.00
C GLU A 157 -9.71 -8.05 4.20
N PHE A 158 -9.28 -7.07 3.41
CA PHE A 158 -8.01 -7.14 2.70
C PHE A 158 -6.84 -7.35 3.66
N PHE A 159 -6.76 -6.57 4.74
CA PHE A 159 -5.66 -6.69 5.70
C PHE A 159 -5.69 -7.98 6.52
N LYS A 160 -6.85 -8.66 6.66
CA LYS A 160 -6.91 -9.99 7.29
C LYS A 160 -6.14 -11.05 6.51
N THR A 161 -5.86 -10.81 5.22
CA THR A 161 -5.04 -11.69 4.38
C THR A 161 -3.53 -11.45 4.53
N ALA A 162 -3.14 -10.46 5.31
CA ALA A 162 -1.77 -10.01 5.43
C ALA A 162 -0.90 -10.94 6.29
N ASN A 163 0.40 -10.97 5.98
CA ASN A 163 1.42 -11.63 6.79
C ASN A 163 2.00 -10.68 7.84
N PRO A 164 2.50 -11.19 8.98
CA PRO A 164 3.14 -10.36 10.00
C PRO A 164 4.36 -9.57 9.52
N GLN A 165 4.96 -9.98 8.40
CA GLN A 165 6.15 -9.33 7.81
C GLN A 165 5.78 -8.23 6.81
N ASP A 166 4.51 -8.12 6.44
CA ASP A 166 4.05 -7.07 5.54
C ASP A 166 4.09 -5.71 6.20
N GLU A 167 4.21 -4.70 5.36
CA GLU A 167 4.07 -3.31 5.77
C GLU A 167 3.01 -2.61 4.91
N PHE A 168 2.34 -1.65 5.52
CA PHE A 168 1.19 -0.98 4.90
C PHE A 168 1.31 0.52 5.05
N PHE A 169 0.88 1.26 4.02
CA PHE A 169 0.54 2.67 4.15
C PHE A 169 -0.84 2.94 3.58
N MET A 170 -1.42 4.07 3.93
CA MET A 170 -2.73 4.47 3.43
C MET A 170 -2.78 5.92 3.01
N ILE A 171 -3.29 6.14 1.82
CA ILE A 171 -3.63 7.43 1.26
C ILE A 171 -5.15 7.51 1.13
N ALA A 172 -5.76 8.54 1.67
CA ALA A 172 -7.12 8.89 1.40
C ALA A 172 -7.17 10.10 0.47
N PHE A 173 -8.16 10.16 -0.41
CA PHE A 173 -8.26 11.27 -1.34
C PHE A 173 -9.71 11.69 -1.60
N ASN A 174 -9.86 12.96 -1.86
CA ASN A 174 -11.02 13.62 -2.43
C ASN A 174 -10.53 14.68 -3.44
N GLU A 175 -10.67 15.98 -3.17
CA GLU A 175 -10.08 17.05 -3.98
C GLU A 175 -8.54 17.06 -3.94
N LYS A 176 -7.95 16.43 -2.91
CA LYS A 176 -6.50 16.28 -2.72
C LYS A 176 -6.19 14.96 -2.05
N PRO A 177 -5.11 14.29 -2.42
CA PRO A 177 -4.64 13.12 -1.69
C PRO A 177 -3.89 13.52 -0.42
N GLU A 178 -4.11 12.74 0.65
CA GLU A 178 -3.44 12.87 1.94
C GLU A 178 -2.92 11.51 2.40
N LEU A 179 -1.67 11.47 2.86
CA LEU A 179 -1.10 10.29 3.52
C LEU A 179 -1.67 10.23 4.94
N ILE A 180 -2.64 9.35 5.17
CA ILE A 180 -3.29 9.22 6.48
C ILE A 180 -2.59 8.22 7.40
N SER A 181 -1.81 7.29 6.87
CA SER A 181 -0.92 6.42 7.62
C SER A 181 0.35 6.16 6.83
N ASP A 182 1.50 6.42 7.43
CA ASP A 182 2.79 6.03 6.88
C ASP A 182 3.01 4.52 7.03
N PHE A 183 4.10 3.97 6.45
CA PHE A 183 4.41 2.56 6.55
C PHE A 183 4.35 2.05 7.99
N THR A 184 3.49 1.08 8.23
CA THR A 184 3.28 0.43 9.52
C THR A 184 3.00 -1.05 9.30
N ARG A 185 3.22 -1.87 10.34
CA ARG A 185 2.78 -3.27 10.40
C ARG A 185 1.52 -3.44 11.24
N SER A 186 1.04 -2.37 11.87
CA SER A 186 -0.18 -2.39 12.67
C SER A 186 -1.39 -2.09 11.80
N ILE A 187 -2.22 -3.10 11.61
CA ILE A 187 -3.51 -3.00 10.92
C ILE A 187 -4.46 -2.11 11.73
N GLU A 188 -4.41 -2.20 13.06
CA GLU A 188 -5.25 -1.42 13.99
C GLU A 188 -5.01 0.08 13.82
N GLN A 189 -3.76 0.49 13.57
CA GLN A 189 -3.43 1.89 13.31
C GLN A 189 -4.16 2.42 12.07
N ILE A 190 -4.17 1.65 10.98
CA ILE A 190 -4.86 2.03 9.74
C ILE A 190 -6.37 2.04 9.94
N GLN A 191 -6.92 1.01 10.60
CA GLN A 191 -8.35 0.94 10.92
C GLN A 191 -8.80 2.13 11.76
N GLY A 192 -8.01 2.53 12.76
CA GLY A 192 -8.28 3.70 13.57
C GLY A 192 -8.37 5.00 12.76
N GLN A 193 -7.55 5.16 11.73
CA GLN A 193 -7.59 6.34 10.85
C GLN A 193 -8.80 6.33 9.91
N LEU A 194 -9.22 5.16 9.42
CA LEU A 194 -10.36 5.02 8.53
C LEU A 194 -11.68 5.51 9.12
N ILE A 195 -11.87 5.36 10.44
CA ILE A 195 -13.12 5.75 11.12
C ILE A 195 -13.38 7.26 11.00
N TYR A 196 -12.33 8.06 10.93
CA TYR A 196 -12.44 9.53 10.87
C TYR A 196 -12.59 10.09 9.45
N THR A 197 -12.56 9.23 8.43
CA THR A 197 -12.71 9.67 7.04
C THR A 197 -14.17 10.02 6.74
N VAL A 198 -14.44 11.24 6.23
CA VAL A 198 -15.78 11.70 5.89
C VAL A 198 -15.86 12.00 4.39
N PRO A 199 -16.72 11.31 3.63
CA PRO A 199 -16.85 11.52 2.19
C PRO A 199 -17.33 12.93 1.87
N ARG A 200 -16.60 13.62 0.98
CA ARG A 200 -16.94 14.96 0.50
C ARG A 200 -16.08 15.41 -0.68
N GLY A 201 -16.57 16.38 -1.43
CA GLY A 201 -15.77 17.03 -2.48
C GLY A 201 -15.67 16.23 -3.77
N ARG A 202 -14.71 16.61 -4.60
CA ARG A 202 -14.40 16.04 -5.91
C ARG A 202 -13.43 14.87 -5.81
N THR A 203 -13.03 14.33 -6.97
CA THR A 203 -12.22 13.10 -7.04
C THR A 203 -10.91 13.39 -7.79
N ALA A 204 -9.78 13.40 -7.05
CA ALA A 204 -8.43 13.56 -7.59
C ALA A 204 -7.68 12.20 -7.58
N LEU A 205 -8.20 11.23 -8.32
CA LEU A 205 -7.71 9.85 -8.35
C LEU A 205 -6.27 9.76 -8.88
N LEU A 206 -5.97 10.44 -9.99
CA LEU A 206 -4.63 10.37 -10.61
C LEU A 206 -3.56 11.02 -9.72
N ASP A 207 -3.91 12.11 -9.01
CA ASP A 207 -3.02 12.71 -8.01
C ASP A 207 -2.74 11.74 -6.85
N ALA A 208 -3.75 10.95 -6.44
CA ALA A 208 -3.62 9.95 -5.39
C ALA A 208 -2.74 8.76 -5.83
N VAL A 209 -2.91 8.29 -7.07
CA VAL A 209 -2.02 7.27 -7.66
C VAL A 209 -0.59 7.79 -7.73
N TYR A 210 -0.38 9.03 -8.17
CA TYR A 210 0.95 9.66 -8.18
C TYR A 210 1.61 9.66 -6.80
N LEU A 211 0.86 10.08 -5.77
CA LEU A 211 1.37 10.09 -4.40
C LEU A 211 1.70 8.68 -3.91
N GLY A 212 0.83 7.69 -4.18
CA GLY A 212 1.03 6.28 -3.82
C GLY A 212 2.26 5.68 -4.49
N MET A 213 2.46 5.94 -5.77
CA MET A 213 3.64 5.48 -6.51
C MET A 213 4.94 6.08 -5.97
N ASN A 214 4.93 7.38 -5.60
CA ASN A 214 6.08 8.00 -4.96
C ASN A 214 6.34 7.42 -3.58
N LYS A 215 5.30 7.19 -2.77
CA LYS A 215 5.45 6.59 -1.44
C LYS A 215 5.99 5.17 -1.50
N MET A 216 5.67 4.40 -2.53
CA MET A 216 6.22 3.05 -2.75
C MET A 216 7.74 3.01 -2.94
N ARG A 217 8.40 4.13 -3.21
CA ARG A 217 9.88 4.19 -3.26
C ARG A 217 10.53 3.93 -1.91
N ASP A 218 9.83 4.27 -0.82
CA ASP A 218 10.28 4.07 0.56
C ASP A 218 10.04 2.64 1.07
N ALA A 219 9.37 1.80 0.27
CA ALA A 219 9.00 0.43 0.63
C ALA A 219 10.20 -0.47 0.83
N GLN A 220 10.20 -1.26 1.92
CA GLN A 220 11.30 -2.13 2.32
C GLN A 220 11.26 -3.50 1.62
N ASN A 221 10.06 -4.01 1.31
CA ASN A 221 9.92 -5.30 0.64
C ASN A 221 10.11 -5.16 -0.87
N SER A 222 10.69 -6.18 -1.49
CA SER A 222 10.87 -6.24 -2.95
C SER A 222 9.55 -6.39 -3.70
N LYS A 223 8.57 -7.07 -3.11
CA LYS A 223 7.22 -7.19 -3.65
C LYS A 223 6.38 -6.00 -3.23
N LYS A 224 5.87 -5.24 -4.20
CA LYS A 224 5.18 -3.98 -3.99
C LYS A 224 3.83 -3.99 -4.68
N ALA A 225 2.78 -3.59 -3.97
CA ALA A 225 1.44 -3.50 -4.55
C ALA A 225 0.66 -2.29 -4.04
N LEU A 226 -0.21 -1.75 -4.90
CA LEU A 226 -1.20 -0.74 -4.56
C LEU A 226 -2.60 -1.31 -4.76
N LEU A 227 -3.50 -1.06 -3.83
CA LEU A 227 -4.92 -1.32 -3.94
C LEU A 227 -5.67 0.01 -4.00
N ILE A 228 -6.35 0.25 -5.11
CA ILE A 228 -7.23 1.41 -5.31
C ILE A 228 -8.66 0.97 -5.01
N ILE A 229 -9.36 1.72 -4.16
CA ILE A 229 -10.80 1.56 -3.90
C ILE A 229 -11.46 2.89 -4.21
N SER A 230 -12.24 2.94 -5.30
CA SER A 230 -12.86 4.17 -5.81
C SER A 230 -14.09 3.85 -6.62
N ASP A 231 -14.96 4.82 -6.85
CA ASP A 231 -16.00 4.74 -7.86
C ASP A 231 -15.52 5.21 -9.25
N GLY A 232 -14.21 5.40 -9.41
CA GLY A 232 -13.49 5.47 -10.69
C GLY A 232 -13.55 6.79 -11.44
N GLY A 233 -14.34 7.75 -11.00
CA GLY A 233 -14.36 9.07 -11.60
C GLY A 233 -13.09 9.87 -11.26
N ASP A 234 -12.47 10.52 -12.24
CA ASP A 234 -11.46 11.55 -12.00
C ASP A 234 -11.93 12.86 -12.61
N ASN A 235 -12.09 13.87 -11.79
CA ASN A 235 -12.58 15.17 -12.23
C ASN A 235 -11.82 16.35 -11.60
N HIS A 236 -10.74 16.08 -10.85
CA HIS A 236 -10.01 17.13 -10.12
C HIS A 236 -8.50 16.94 -10.06
N SER A 237 -7.94 15.93 -10.67
CA SER A 237 -6.49 15.73 -10.70
C SER A 237 -5.76 16.77 -11.52
N ARG A 238 -4.53 17.06 -11.13
CA ARG A 238 -3.58 17.91 -11.88
C ARG A 238 -2.80 17.08 -12.88
N TYR A 239 -2.55 15.81 -12.59
CA TYR A 239 -1.89 14.90 -13.50
C TYR A 239 -2.86 14.35 -14.53
N THR A 240 -2.34 14.10 -15.72
CA THR A 240 -3.08 13.49 -16.83
C THR A 240 -2.94 11.98 -16.84
N ASP A 241 -3.87 11.28 -17.49
CA ASP A 241 -3.80 9.82 -17.72
C ASP A 241 -2.46 9.40 -18.34
N GLY A 242 -1.93 10.18 -19.28
CA GLY A 242 -0.67 9.88 -19.96
C GLY A 242 0.54 9.91 -19.03
N GLU A 243 0.60 10.93 -18.15
CA GLU A 243 1.67 11.08 -17.17
C GLU A 243 1.66 9.93 -16.15
N ILE A 244 0.47 9.58 -15.62
CA ILE A 244 0.34 8.47 -14.68
C ILE A 244 0.68 7.13 -15.34
N LYS A 245 0.21 6.86 -16.55
CA LYS A 245 0.56 5.63 -17.28
C LYS A 245 2.05 5.53 -17.56
N SER A 246 2.73 6.64 -17.82
CA SER A 246 4.19 6.66 -17.99
C SER A 246 4.89 6.33 -16.69
N MET A 247 4.49 6.95 -15.58
CA MET A 247 5.04 6.69 -14.25
C MET A 247 4.85 5.23 -13.80
N VAL A 248 3.63 4.69 -14.03
CA VAL A 248 3.30 3.30 -13.67
C VAL A 248 4.12 2.29 -14.47
N LYS A 249 4.46 2.59 -15.73
CA LYS A 249 5.35 1.74 -16.53
C LYS A 249 6.79 1.68 -16.01
N GLU A 250 7.26 2.76 -15.40
CA GLU A 250 8.64 2.85 -14.88
C GLU A 250 8.81 2.14 -13.54
N ALA A 251 7.73 1.98 -12.79
CA ALA A 251 7.79 1.44 -11.45
C ALA A 251 7.52 -0.07 -11.44
N ASP A 252 8.21 -0.79 -10.58
CA ASP A 252 7.95 -2.21 -10.31
C ASP A 252 6.95 -2.37 -9.17
N VAL A 253 5.74 -1.82 -9.38
CA VAL A 253 4.63 -1.85 -8.42
C VAL A 253 3.41 -2.42 -9.12
N GLN A 254 2.80 -3.45 -8.55
CA GLN A 254 1.59 -4.04 -9.07
C GLN A 254 0.36 -3.28 -8.55
N ILE A 255 -0.55 -2.89 -9.44
CA ILE A 255 -1.73 -2.11 -9.07
C ILE A 255 -2.99 -2.94 -9.25
N TYR A 256 -3.76 -3.08 -8.17
CA TYR A 256 -5.12 -3.61 -8.18
C TYR A 256 -6.12 -2.49 -7.98
N ALA A 257 -7.31 -2.62 -8.55
CA ALA A 257 -8.38 -1.67 -8.35
C ALA A 257 -9.72 -2.36 -8.10
N ILE A 258 -10.49 -1.83 -7.18
CA ILE A 258 -11.89 -2.15 -6.98
C ILE A 258 -12.69 -0.89 -7.34
N GLY A 259 -13.41 -0.98 -8.46
CA GLY A 259 -14.29 0.07 -8.93
C GLY A 259 -15.73 -0.19 -8.55
N ILE A 260 -16.40 0.76 -7.87
CA ILE A 260 -17.78 0.61 -7.39
C ILE A 260 -18.68 1.52 -8.19
N PHE A 261 -19.41 0.99 -9.17
CA PHE A 261 -20.22 1.77 -10.09
C PHE A 261 -21.70 1.49 -9.90
N GLU A 262 -22.51 2.54 -9.77
CA GLU A 262 -23.95 2.39 -9.68
C GLU A 262 -24.57 2.25 -11.08
N PRO A 263 -25.58 1.38 -11.25
CA PRO A 263 -26.14 1.11 -12.57
C PRO A 263 -27.07 2.22 -13.10
N SER A 264 -27.35 3.31 -12.36
CA SER A 264 -28.40 4.28 -12.72
C SER A 264 -27.90 5.71 -12.83
N PRO A 265 -28.42 6.48 -13.77
CA PRO A 265 -27.76 6.73 -15.05
C PRO A 265 -26.34 7.28 -14.80
N PRO A 266 -25.31 6.63 -15.37
CA PRO A 266 -23.93 6.98 -15.06
C PRO A 266 -23.56 8.37 -15.60
N THR A 267 -22.77 9.11 -14.86
CA THR A 267 -22.09 10.30 -15.33
C THR A 267 -21.03 9.95 -16.39
N LEU A 268 -20.54 10.94 -17.14
CA LEU A 268 -19.46 10.70 -18.09
C LEU A 268 -18.17 10.22 -17.42
N GLU A 269 -17.93 10.63 -16.17
CA GLU A 269 -16.80 10.23 -15.36
C GLU A 269 -16.93 8.76 -14.94
N GLU A 270 -18.11 8.34 -14.49
CA GLU A 270 -18.39 6.95 -14.13
C GLU A 270 -18.31 5.99 -15.32
N VAL A 271 -18.65 6.45 -16.53
CA VAL A 271 -18.44 5.65 -17.76
C VAL A 271 -16.96 5.47 -18.09
N ARG A 272 -16.12 6.49 -17.82
CA ARG A 272 -14.67 6.45 -18.10
C ARG A 272 -13.88 5.75 -17.00
N GLY A 273 -14.36 5.78 -15.77
CA GLY A 273 -13.66 5.27 -14.58
C GLY A 273 -13.20 3.81 -14.71
N PRO A 274 -14.06 2.84 -15.08
CA PRO A 274 -13.66 1.44 -15.23
C PRO A 274 -12.53 1.25 -16.23
N ARG A 275 -12.58 1.99 -17.34
CA ARG A 275 -11.55 1.93 -18.37
C ARG A 275 -10.22 2.50 -17.89
N LEU A 276 -10.24 3.65 -17.20
CA LEU A 276 -9.05 4.27 -16.63
C LEU A 276 -8.37 3.33 -15.63
N LEU A 277 -9.14 2.75 -14.70
CA LEU A 277 -8.62 1.79 -13.73
C LEU A 277 -8.03 0.55 -14.43
N ALA A 278 -8.72 -0.01 -15.43
CA ALA A 278 -8.23 -1.15 -16.20
C ALA A 278 -6.92 -0.84 -16.93
N GLU A 279 -6.82 0.31 -17.59
CA GLU A 279 -5.61 0.72 -18.32
C GLU A 279 -4.40 0.88 -17.38
N ILE A 280 -4.60 1.34 -16.13
CA ILE A 280 -3.53 1.47 -15.12
C ILE A 280 -3.14 0.09 -14.58
N THR A 281 -4.10 -0.76 -14.23
CA THR A 281 -3.82 -2.07 -13.63
C THR A 281 -3.20 -3.04 -14.62
N ASP A 282 -3.67 -3.09 -15.87
CA ASP A 282 -3.18 -4.00 -16.91
C ASP A 282 -1.70 -3.80 -17.24
N ILE A 283 -1.21 -2.56 -17.15
CA ILE A 283 0.21 -2.25 -17.38
C ILE A 283 1.09 -2.99 -16.38
N THR A 284 0.65 -3.09 -15.13
CA THR A 284 1.41 -3.62 -14.00
C THR A 284 1.22 -5.12 -13.78
N GLY A 285 0.29 -5.74 -14.49
CA GLY A 285 -0.10 -7.14 -14.28
C GLY A 285 -1.02 -7.35 -13.09
N GLY A 286 -1.60 -6.27 -12.57
CA GLY A 286 -2.72 -6.34 -11.63
C GLY A 286 -4.05 -6.45 -12.36
N ARG A 287 -5.14 -6.18 -11.62
CA ARG A 287 -6.51 -6.37 -12.13
C ARG A 287 -7.46 -5.30 -11.62
N THR A 288 -8.46 -4.98 -12.43
CA THR A 288 -9.61 -4.17 -11.99
C THR A 288 -10.82 -5.08 -11.77
N PHE A 289 -11.45 -4.94 -10.63
CA PHE A 289 -12.72 -5.56 -10.29
C PHE A 289 -13.80 -4.48 -10.31
N VAL A 290 -14.76 -4.65 -11.20
CA VAL A 290 -15.91 -3.73 -11.34
C VAL A 290 -17.09 -4.32 -10.60
N LEU A 291 -17.62 -3.58 -9.62
CA LEU A 291 -18.73 -4.00 -8.77
C LEU A 291 -19.91 -3.03 -8.89
N GLU A 292 -21.10 -3.58 -9.02
CA GLU A 292 -22.37 -2.85 -8.95
C GLU A 292 -22.96 -2.91 -7.53
N ASN A 293 -22.62 -3.97 -6.78
CA ASN A 293 -23.12 -4.19 -5.43
C ASN A 293 -22.00 -3.94 -4.39
N PRO A 294 -22.09 -2.88 -3.57
CA PRO A 294 -21.06 -2.60 -2.55
C PRO A 294 -20.88 -3.72 -1.51
N ASN A 295 -21.86 -4.61 -1.32
CA ASN A 295 -21.74 -5.73 -0.38
C ASN A 295 -20.70 -6.78 -0.81
N GLU A 296 -20.31 -6.82 -2.08
CA GLU A 296 -19.29 -7.73 -2.62
C GLU A 296 -17.85 -7.23 -2.39
N LEU A 297 -17.69 -5.99 -1.89
CA LEU A 297 -16.39 -5.35 -1.70
C LEU A 297 -15.45 -6.16 -0.81
N GLY A 298 -15.94 -6.66 0.32
CA GLY A 298 -15.14 -7.45 1.26
C GLY A 298 -14.62 -8.74 0.65
N ASP A 299 -15.46 -9.47 -0.09
CA ASP A 299 -15.08 -10.72 -0.75
C ASP A 299 -14.04 -10.47 -1.85
N VAL A 300 -14.22 -9.41 -2.63
CA VAL A 300 -13.26 -9.05 -3.69
C VAL A 300 -11.93 -8.58 -3.10
N ALA A 301 -11.95 -7.80 -2.03
CA ALA A 301 -10.75 -7.37 -1.33
C ALA A 301 -9.96 -8.55 -0.76
N THR A 302 -10.66 -9.50 -0.11
CA THR A 302 -10.07 -10.77 0.35
C THR A 302 -9.47 -11.56 -0.81
N LYS A 303 -10.17 -11.65 -1.94
CA LYS A 303 -9.68 -12.33 -3.14
C LYS A 303 -8.40 -11.71 -3.69
N ILE A 304 -8.31 -10.38 -3.74
CA ILE A 304 -7.09 -9.67 -4.16
C ILE A 304 -5.93 -10.00 -3.20
N GLY A 305 -6.17 -10.00 -1.90
CA GLY A 305 -5.17 -10.37 -0.91
C GLY A 305 -4.66 -11.80 -1.10
N ILE A 306 -5.55 -12.76 -1.36
CA ILE A 306 -5.19 -14.14 -1.67
C ILE A 306 -4.42 -14.23 -2.99
N GLU A 307 -4.83 -13.50 -4.02
CA GLU A 307 -4.10 -13.45 -5.30
C GLU A 307 -2.67 -12.94 -5.13
N LEU A 308 -2.48 -11.86 -4.36
CA LEU A 308 -1.16 -11.33 -4.06
C LEU A 308 -0.25 -12.34 -3.36
N ARG A 309 -0.79 -13.25 -2.54
CA ARG A 309 -0.03 -14.28 -1.83
C ARG A 309 0.39 -15.45 -2.72
N ASN A 310 -0.43 -15.77 -3.71
CA ASN A 310 -0.31 -17.00 -4.49
C ASN A 310 0.11 -16.73 -5.95
N GLN A 311 0.95 -15.74 -6.16
CA GLN A 311 1.51 -15.43 -7.48
C GLN A 311 2.71 -16.30 -7.78
N TYR A 312 2.88 -16.64 -9.04
CA TYR A 312 4.13 -17.18 -9.55
C TYR A 312 5.10 -16.03 -9.84
N VAL A 313 6.36 -16.20 -9.46
CA VAL A 313 7.44 -15.27 -9.80
C VAL A 313 8.36 -15.93 -10.81
N LEU A 314 8.38 -15.39 -12.03
CA LEU A 314 9.24 -15.84 -13.10
C LEU A 314 10.41 -14.88 -13.23
N GLY A 315 11.64 -15.40 -13.09
CA GLY A 315 12.85 -14.61 -13.28
C GLY A 315 13.59 -15.07 -14.53
N TYR A 316 13.93 -14.13 -15.41
CA TYR A 316 14.76 -14.41 -16.58
C TYR A 316 15.86 -13.37 -16.74
N ARG A 317 16.94 -13.75 -17.40
CA ARG A 317 17.97 -12.83 -17.83
C ARG A 317 17.80 -12.55 -19.33
N PRO A 318 17.63 -11.29 -19.73
CA PRO A 318 17.49 -10.95 -21.14
C PRO A 318 18.65 -11.52 -21.96
N LYS A 319 18.35 -12.21 -23.08
CA LYS A 319 19.39 -12.73 -23.99
C LYS A 319 20.23 -11.63 -24.61
N ASN A 320 19.60 -10.47 -24.84
CA ASN A 320 20.25 -9.28 -25.35
C ASN A 320 20.10 -8.15 -24.32
N PRO A 321 20.97 -8.09 -23.30
CA PRO A 321 20.89 -7.05 -22.28
C PRO A 321 21.32 -5.71 -22.91
N VAL A 322 20.36 -4.87 -23.24
CA VAL A 322 20.60 -3.54 -23.81
C VAL A 322 20.26 -2.50 -22.76
N ARG A 323 21.25 -1.69 -22.35
CA ARG A 323 21.05 -0.56 -21.43
C ARG A 323 20.75 0.70 -22.22
N ASN A 324 19.55 0.82 -22.76
CA ASN A 324 19.14 1.89 -23.68
C ASN A 324 18.02 2.79 -23.16
N GLY A 325 17.54 2.57 -21.95
CA GLY A 325 16.42 3.31 -21.37
C GLY A 325 15.09 3.11 -22.12
N ARG A 326 14.98 2.10 -22.99
CA ARG A 326 13.76 1.85 -23.78
C ARG A 326 12.85 0.83 -23.13
N TRP A 327 11.57 0.90 -23.52
CA TRP A 327 10.55 -0.04 -23.11
C TRP A 327 10.72 -1.37 -23.84
N HIS A 328 10.82 -2.47 -23.07
CA HIS A 328 10.82 -3.86 -23.56
C HIS A 328 9.50 -4.52 -23.19
N LYS A 329 8.83 -5.07 -24.20
CA LYS A 329 7.53 -5.71 -24.00
C LYS A 329 7.69 -7.13 -23.51
N ILE A 330 7.04 -7.45 -22.38
CA ILE A 330 6.97 -8.83 -21.85
C ILE A 330 5.63 -9.47 -22.26
N LYS A 331 5.70 -10.75 -22.59
CA LYS A 331 4.52 -11.60 -22.76
C LYS A 331 4.76 -12.96 -22.12
N VAL A 332 3.92 -13.32 -21.16
CA VAL A 332 3.89 -14.66 -20.60
C VAL A 332 2.84 -15.49 -21.33
N LYS A 333 3.21 -16.68 -21.78
CA LYS A 333 2.30 -17.69 -22.32
C LYS A 333 2.25 -18.86 -21.36
N LEU A 334 1.07 -19.45 -21.24
CA LEU A 334 0.84 -20.66 -20.47
C LEU A 334 0.72 -21.87 -21.38
N LEU A 335 1.36 -22.96 -20.99
CA LEU A 335 1.18 -24.30 -21.54
C LEU A 335 0.45 -25.14 -20.47
N PRO A 336 -0.89 -25.05 -20.42
CA PRO A 336 -1.62 -25.68 -19.32
C PRO A 336 -1.54 -27.19 -19.38
N PRO A 337 -1.52 -27.89 -18.24
CA PRO A 337 -1.72 -29.33 -18.20
C PRO A 337 -3.03 -29.74 -18.86
N LYS A 338 -3.08 -30.96 -19.43
CA LYS A 338 -4.30 -31.48 -20.04
C LYS A 338 -5.43 -31.59 -19.03
N GLY A 339 -6.63 -31.20 -19.43
CA GLY A 339 -7.85 -31.29 -18.59
C GLY A 339 -8.22 -30.03 -17.84
N LEU A 340 -7.41 -28.99 -17.89
CA LEU A 340 -7.79 -27.68 -17.35
C LEU A 340 -8.62 -26.87 -18.37
N PRO A 341 -9.56 -26.01 -17.89
CA PRO A 341 -10.28 -25.10 -18.77
C PRO A 341 -9.32 -24.03 -19.34
N PRO A 342 -9.77 -23.21 -20.30
CA PRO A 342 -9.00 -22.06 -20.75
C PRO A 342 -8.60 -21.17 -19.57
N LEU A 343 -7.31 -20.85 -19.44
CA LEU A 343 -6.77 -20.07 -18.32
C LEU A 343 -6.37 -18.68 -18.79
N THR A 344 -6.58 -17.69 -17.93
CA THR A 344 -6.18 -16.30 -18.16
C THR A 344 -4.91 -15.97 -17.38
N VAL A 345 -3.97 -15.31 -18.05
CA VAL A 345 -2.66 -14.93 -17.51
C VAL A 345 -2.64 -13.43 -17.29
N TYR A 346 -2.36 -12.99 -16.05
CA TYR A 346 -2.12 -11.60 -15.70
C TYR A 346 -0.65 -11.44 -15.32
N ALA A 347 0.04 -10.55 -16.02
CA ALA A 347 1.45 -10.27 -15.81
C ALA A 347 1.77 -8.86 -16.33
N LYS A 348 2.81 -8.22 -15.79
CA LYS A 348 3.24 -6.92 -16.28
C LYS A 348 3.52 -6.93 -17.76
N SER A 349 3.14 -5.87 -18.48
CA SER A 349 3.20 -5.77 -19.93
C SER A 349 4.61 -5.50 -20.48
N GLY A 350 5.56 -5.10 -19.60
CA GLY A 350 6.94 -4.79 -19.97
C GLY A 350 7.70 -4.11 -18.84
N TYR A 351 8.88 -3.59 -19.18
CA TYR A 351 9.73 -2.80 -18.29
C TYR A 351 10.63 -1.85 -19.10
N TYR A 352 11.15 -0.81 -18.46
CA TYR A 352 12.20 0.02 -19.04
C TYR A 352 13.58 -0.58 -18.73
N ALA A 353 14.38 -0.81 -19.76
CA ALA A 353 15.76 -1.21 -19.56
C ALA A 353 16.53 -0.13 -18.80
N PRO A 354 17.51 -0.48 -17.95
CA PRO A 354 18.36 0.51 -17.30
C PRO A 354 18.99 1.43 -18.35
N SER A 355 19.08 2.73 -18.05
CA SER A 355 19.94 3.66 -18.80
C SER A 355 21.37 3.59 -18.25
N GLN A 356 22.37 3.77 -19.12
CA GLN A 356 23.78 3.81 -18.72
C GLN A 356 24.05 4.93 -17.74
#